data_ef06e37fe457b1fa64860f6adbfe1819
#
_entry.id   ef06e37fe457b1fa64860f6adbfe1819
#
_cell.length_a   1.000
_cell.length_b   1.000
_cell.length_c   1.000
_cell.angle_alpha   90.00
_cell.angle_beta   90.00
_cell.angle_gamma   90.00
#
_symmetry.space_group_name_H-M   'P 1'
#
loop_
_entity.id
_entity.type
_entity.pdbx_description
1 polymer ?
#
loop_
_entity_poly.entity_id
_entity_poly.type
_entity_poly.pdbx_seq_one_letter_code
_entity_poly.pdbx_strand_id
1 'polypeptide(L)'
;MKQRLARYLPMLAWARHYDRAAATKDSLAALIVTLMLIPQSLAYAMLAGLPPVTGLYASMLPLIAYTLFGTSRTLAVGPVAVVSLMTAAALGPLFATGSAEYAAAAMLLALLSGAVLLLMAVLRLGFLANFLSHPVISGFISASGILIALGQLKHILGISIIGENAVQLLAALLTALPGAHLPTLAIGGSSLLFLYLVRSRLSTWLQHLGMSAHIAGTLTKIGPVAALLLAIAAVSAFGLADAGVRVVGEVPRGLPSLSLPMLDP
;
A
#
# COMPACT_ATOMS: atom_id res chain seq x y z
N MET A 1 -18.21 26.86 -22.60
CA MET A 1 -17.58 26.89 -21.28
C MET A 1 -17.57 25.51 -20.60
N LYS A 2 -18.68 24.77 -20.57
CA LYS A 2 -18.79 23.44 -19.94
C LYS A 2 -17.83 22.34 -20.51
N GLN A 3 -17.59 22.32 -21.82
CA GLN A 3 -16.68 21.35 -22.46
C GLN A 3 -15.19 21.64 -22.16
N ARG A 4 -14.81 22.89 -21.96
CA ARG A 4 -13.45 23.24 -21.55
C ARG A 4 -13.18 22.83 -20.11
N LEU A 5 -14.18 22.98 -19.23
CA LEU A 5 -14.07 22.58 -17.83
C LEU A 5 -13.96 21.06 -17.67
N ALA A 6 -14.67 20.27 -18.47
CA ALA A 6 -14.59 18.82 -18.47
C ALA A 6 -13.21 18.27 -18.90
N ARG A 7 -12.41 19.07 -19.61
CA ARG A 7 -11.02 18.72 -19.96
C ARG A 7 -10.09 18.79 -18.75
N TYR A 8 -10.35 19.67 -17.79
CA TYR A 8 -9.56 19.82 -16.56
C TYR A 8 -10.16 19.05 -15.37
N LEU A 9 -11.45 18.77 -15.43
CA LEU A 9 -12.18 18.01 -14.42
C LEU A 9 -12.92 16.83 -15.08
N PRO A 10 -12.22 15.73 -15.35
CA PRO A 10 -12.81 14.54 -15.98
C PRO A 10 -14.02 13.98 -15.20
N MET A 11 -14.05 14.20 -13.88
CA MET A 11 -15.21 13.87 -13.03
C MET A 11 -16.53 14.37 -13.61
N LEU A 12 -16.57 15.56 -14.19
CA LEU A 12 -17.80 16.14 -14.75
C LEU A 12 -18.36 15.35 -15.95
N ALA A 13 -17.51 14.58 -16.63
CA ALA A 13 -17.92 13.76 -17.76
C ALA A 13 -18.63 12.48 -17.32
N TRP A 14 -18.09 11.78 -16.30
CA TRP A 14 -18.66 10.51 -15.87
C TRP A 14 -19.74 10.67 -14.79
N ALA A 15 -19.70 11.72 -13.96
CA ALA A 15 -20.71 11.95 -12.92
C ALA A 15 -22.13 12.14 -13.48
N ARG A 16 -22.26 12.59 -14.72
CA ARG A 16 -23.57 12.76 -15.39
C ARG A 16 -24.24 11.43 -15.74
N HIS A 17 -23.48 10.36 -15.87
CA HIS A 17 -23.96 9.03 -16.26
C HIS A 17 -23.88 8.05 -15.07
N TYR A 18 -23.75 8.60 -13.86
CA TYR A 18 -23.60 7.80 -12.65
C TYR A 18 -24.97 7.40 -12.14
N ASP A 19 -25.29 6.13 -12.25
CA ASP A 19 -26.58 5.55 -11.84
C ASP A 19 -26.48 4.78 -10.51
N ARG A 20 -27.64 4.35 -10.00
CA ARG A 20 -27.69 3.59 -8.74
C ARG A 20 -26.97 2.24 -8.82
N ALA A 21 -26.94 1.60 -9.98
CA ALA A 21 -26.29 0.32 -10.17
C ALA A 21 -24.76 0.49 -10.10
N ALA A 22 -24.23 1.56 -10.72
CA ALA A 22 -22.81 1.93 -10.59
C ALA A 22 -22.47 2.27 -9.14
N ALA A 23 -23.30 3.08 -8.47
CA ALA A 23 -23.10 3.46 -7.07
C ALA A 23 -23.00 2.24 -6.13
N THR A 24 -23.88 1.26 -6.30
CA THR A 24 -23.84 0.04 -5.47
C THR A 24 -22.57 -0.77 -5.70
N LYS A 25 -22.14 -0.93 -6.98
CA LYS A 25 -20.90 -1.63 -7.33
C LYS A 25 -19.66 -0.91 -6.80
N ASP A 26 -19.63 0.40 -6.95
CA ASP A 26 -18.51 1.23 -6.50
C ASP A 26 -18.44 1.29 -4.97
N SER A 27 -19.59 1.36 -4.27
CA SER A 27 -19.62 1.30 -2.80
C SER A 27 -19.09 -0.01 -2.26
N LEU A 28 -19.45 -1.14 -2.88
CA LEU A 28 -18.93 -2.45 -2.50
C LEU A 28 -17.42 -2.54 -2.78
N ALA A 29 -16.99 -2.07 -3.95
CA ALA A 29 -15.58 -2.03 -4.30
C ALA A 29 -14.80 -1.12 -3.35
N ALA A 30 -15.32 0.07 -3.04
CA ALA A 30 -14.72 1.01 -2.10
C ALA A 30 -14.56 0.40 -0.70
N LEU A 31 -15.58 -0.29 -0.19
CA LEU A 31 -15.50 -0.97 1.10
C LEU A 31 -14.38 -2.01 1.12
N ILE A 32 -14.31 -2.89 0.11
CA ILE A 32 -13.28 -3.92 0.02
C ILE A 32 -11.89 -3.28 -0.09
N VAL A 33 -11.73 -2.29 -0.97
CA VAL A 33 -10.43 -1.61 -1.17
C VAL A 33 -10.01 -0.87 0.10
N THR A 34 -10.92 -0.18 0.80
CA THR A 34 -10.61 0.52 2.05
C THR A 34 -10.12 -0.43 3.13
N LEU A 35 -10.82 -1.55 3.32
CA LEU A 35 -10.42 -2.57 4.30
C LEU A 35 -9.03 -3.16 4.01
N MET A 36 -8.67 -3.29 2.74
CA MET A 36 -7.33 -3.74 2.34
C MET A 36 -6.28 -2.63 2.44
N LEU A 37 -6.68 -1.40 2.11
CA LEU A 37 -5.78 -0.25 2.04
C LEU A 37 -5.30 0.20 3.44
N ILE A 38 -6.14 0.08 4.47
CA ILE A 38 -5.79 0.48 5.84
C ILE A 38 -4.50 -0.20 6.31
N PRO A 39 -4.42 -1.55 6.44
CA PRO A 39 -3.19 -2.20 6.92
C PRO A 39 -2.02 -2.01 5.95
N GLN A 40 -2.27 -1.95 4.66
CA GLN A 40 -1.25 -1.73 3.64
C GLN A 40 -0.63 -0.33 3.76
N SER A 41 -1.43 0.69 3.99
CA SER A 41 -0.96 2.08 4.13
C SER A 41 -0.14 2.27 5.40
N LEU A 42 -0.57 1.66 6.51
CA LEU A 42 0.20 1.64 7.75
C LEU A 42 1.58 0.99 7.54
N ALA A 43 1.61 -0.17 6.87
CA ALA A 43 2.85 -0.88 6.58
C ALA A 43 3.79 -0.08 5.68
N TYR A 44 3.27 0.62 4.66
CA TYR A 44 4.08 1.43 3.76
C TYR A 44 4.61 2.71 4.40
N ALA A 45 3.87 3.31 5.34
CA ALA A 45 4.41 4.41 6.14
C ALA A 45 5.59 3.95 7.00
N MET A 46 5.44 2.81 7.69
CA MET A 46 6.54 2.22 8.47
C MET A 46 7.74 1.86 7.60
N LEU A 47 7.51 1.36 6.38
CA LEU A 47 8.56 1.06 5.41
C LEU A 47 9.29 2.32 4.95
N ALA A 48 8.59 3.46 4.88
CA ALA A 48 9.17 4.77 4.58
C ALA A 48 9.89 5.41 5.79
N GLY A 49 9.90 4.77 6.96
CA GLY A 49 10.47 5.33 8.19
C GLY A 49 9.59 6.39 8.87
N LEU A 50 8.30 6.44 8.51
CA LEU A 50 7.33 7.40 9.00
C LEU A 50 6.36 6.76 10.00
N PRO A 51 5.71 7.55 10.88
CA PRO A 51 4.65 7.05 11.75
C PRO A 51 3.52 6.39 10.93
N PRO A 52 2.91 5.28 11.39
CA PRO A 52 1.89 4.55 10.64
C PRO A 52 0.72 5.42 10.17
N VAL A 53 0.28 6.38 11.00
CA VAL A 53 -0.84 7.28 10.69
C VAL A 53 -0.63 8.11 9.41
N THR A 54 0.61 8.44 9.08
CA THR A 54 0.92 9.20 7.85
C THR A 54 0.53 8.44 6.58
N GLY A 55 0.60 7.10 6.63
CA GLY A 55 0.14 6.25 5.52
C GLY A 55 -1.36 6.35 5.29
N LEU A 56 -2.16 6.45 6.35
CA LEU A 56 -3.60 6.65 6.22
C LEU A 56 -3.91 8.01 5.57
N TYR A 57 -3.24 9.06 5.99
CA TYR A 57 -3.40 10.40 5.40
C TYR A 57 -2.98 10.43 3.93
N ALA A 58 -1.85 9.79 3.61
CA ALA A 58 -1.37 9.66 2.24
C ALA A 58 -2.29 8.79 1.36
N SER A 59 -3.19 7.99 1.93
CA SER A 59 -4.20 7.24 1.20
C SER A 59 -5.47 8.03 0.91
N MET A 60 -5.83 9.00 1.77
CA MET A 60 -7.10 9.71 1.67
C MET A 60 -7.03 10.87 0.66
N LEU A 61 -6.11 11.81 0.87
CA LEU A 61 -6.04 13.05 0.07
C LEU A 61 -5.70 12.78 -1.41
N PRO A 62 -4.72 11.92 -1.77
CA PRO A 62 -4.44 11.61 -3.15
C PRO A 62 -5.61 10.93 -3.89
N LEU A 63 -6.39 10.07 -3.20
CA LEU A 63 -7.58 9.46 -3.79
C LEU A 63 -8.64 10.48 -4.13
N ILE A 64 -8.90 11.45 -3.23
CA ILE A 64 -9.83 12.55 -3.48
C ILE A 64 -9.35 13.40 -4.66
N ALA A 65 -8.08 13.80 -4.65
CA ALA A 65 -7.49 14.59 -5.73
C ALA A 65 -7.55 13.84 -7.07
N TYR A 66 -7.24 12.53 -7.07
CA TYR A 66 -7.31 11.71 -8.28
C TYR A 66 -8.75 11.56 -8.79
N THR A 67 -9.75 11.46 -7.92
CA THR A 67 -11.16 11.40 -8.32
C THR A 67 -11.59 12.66 -9.05
N LEU A 68 -11.05 13.82 -8.68
CA LEU A 68 -11.36 15.10 -9.32
C LEU A 68 -10.64 15.29 -10.65
N PHE A 69 -9.34 15.00 -10.70
CA PHE A 69 -8.44 15.35 -11.81
C PHE A 69 -8.01 14.15 -12.65
N GLY A 70 -8.14 12.93 -12.12
CA GLY A 70 -7.70 11.71 -12.81
C GLY A 70 -8.59 11.32 -13.98
N THR A 71 -7.97 10.69 -14.97
CA THR A 71 -8.65 10.24 -16.21
C THR A 71 -9.07 8.78 -16.14
N SER A 72 -8.40 7.95 -15.34
CA SER A 72 -8.76 6.54 -15.21
C SER A 72 -9.87 6.33 -14.18
N ARG A 73 -10.84 5.49 -14.53
CA ARG A 73 -11.93 5.10 -13.64
C ARG A 73 -11.63 3.90 -12.75
N THR A 74 -10.52 3.23 -13.00
CA THR A 74 -10.17 1.96 -12.34
C THR A 74 -8.89 2.06 -11.52
N LEU A 75 -8.13 3.14 -11.66
CA LEU A 75 -6.89 3.36 -10.93
C LEU A 75 -7.18 3.93 -9.54
N ALA A 76 -6.74 3.23 -8.50
CA ALA A 76 -6.68 3.74 -7.15
C ALA A 76 -5.25 4.23 -6.87
N VAL A 77 -5.10 5.49 -6.44
CA VAL A 77 -3.81 6.09 -6.11
C VAL A 77 -3.64 6.05 -4.59
N GLY A 78 -2.49 5.56 -4.14
CA GLY A 78 -2.18 5.47 -2.71
C GLY A 78 -0.70 5.17 -2.48
N PRO A 79 -0.27 4.98 -1.24
CA PRO A 79 1.11 4.61 -0.91
C PRO A 79 1.53 3.32 -1.63
N VAL A 80 2.79 3.28 -2.08
CA VAL A 80 3.36 2.14 -2.83
C VAL A 80 4.68 1.74 -2.20
N ALA A 81 4.91 0.44 -2.03
CA ALA A 81 6.10 -0.08 -1.37
C ALA A 81 7.42 0.44 -1.97
N VAL A 82 7.52 0.50 -3.30
CA VAL A 82 8.74 0.98 -3.98
C VAL A 82 9.03 2.44 -3.63
N VAL A 83 8.02 3.32 -3.69
CA VAL A 83 8.19 4.74 -3.34
C VAL A 83 8.54 4.90 -1.86
N SER A 84 7.91 4.10 -0.98
CA SER A 84 8.23 4.09 0.46
C SER A 84 9.68 3.70 0.72
N LEU A 85 10.18 2.65 0.05
CA LEU A 85 11.60 2.26 0.13
C LEU A 85 12.53 3.34 -0.42
N MET A 86 12.18 3.98 -1.53
CA MET A 86 12.97 5.08 -2.10
C MET A 86 13.03 6.27 -1.13
N THR A 87 11.92 6.59 -0.46
CA THR A 87 11.88 7.63 0.58
C THR A 87 12.81 7.27 1.73
N ALA A 88 12.74 6.03 2.23
CA ALA A 88 13.62 5.56 3.30
C ALA A 88 15.09 5.59 2.90
N ALA A 89 15.41 5.17 1.68
CA ALA A 89 16.79 5.17 1.16
C ALA A 89 17.34 6.61 0.98
N ALA A 90 16.49 7.56 0.58
CA ALA A 90 16.89 8.95 0.39
C ALA A 90 17.09 9.69 1.71
N LEU A 91 16.23 9.46 2.70
CA LEU A 91 16.23 10.22 3.95
C LEU A 91 16.99 9.54 5.09
N GLY A 92 17.04 8.22 5.11
CA GLY A 92 17.68 7.45 6.18
C GLY A 92 19.14 7.78 6.47
N PRO A 93 19.98 8.06 5.45
CA PRO A 93 21.37 8.52 5.68
C PRO A 93 21.49 9.92 6.24
N LEU A 94 20.47 10.77 6.10
CA LEU A 94 20.48 12.19 6.45
C LEU A 94 19.83 12.49 7.80
N PHE A 95 18.79 11.73 8.16
CA PHE A 95 17.97 11.98 9.34
C PHE A 95 17.67 10.70 10.09
N ALA A 96 17.55 10.77 11.41
CA ALA A 96 17.13 9.64 12.22
C ALA A 96 15.66 9.29 11.95
N THR A 97 15.37 8.02 11.62
CA THR A 97 14.01 7.55 11.38
C THR A 97 13.11 7.80 12.59
N GLY A 98 11.91 8.34 12.36
CA GLY A 98 10.95 8.65 13.40
C GLY A 98 11.16 10.02 14.08
N SER A 99 12.20 10.78 13.71
CA SER A 99 12.39 12.14 14.21
C SER A 99 11.45 13.15 13.53
N ALA A 100 11.26 14.32 14.14
CA ALA A 100 10.47 15.40 13.56
C ALA A 100 11.11 15.93 12.27
N GLU A 101 12.44 16.00 12.23
CA GLU A 101 13.24 16.42 11.08
C GLU A 101 13.05 15.45 9.91
N TYR A 102 13.02 14.14 10.19
CA TYR A 102 12.75 13.11 9.18
C TYR A 102 11.35 13.31 8.57
N ALA A 103 10.34 13.56 9.38
CA ALA A 103 8.98 13.79 8.92
C ALA A 103 8.87 15.08 8.08
N ALA A 104 9.52 16.17 8.50
CA ALA A 104 9.59 17.42 7.75
C ALA A 104 10.32 17.25 6.41
N ALA A 105 11.45 16.54 6.40
CA ALA A 105 12.18 16.21 5.17
C ALA A 105 11.35 15.34 4.21
N ALA A 106 10.57 14.38 4.72
CA ALA A 106 9.67 13.58 3.91
C ALA A 106 8.54 14.40 3.27
N MET A 107 7.97 15.36 4.00
CA MET A 107 6.99 16.30 3.44
C MET A 107 7.62 17.18 2.36
N LEU A 108 8.83 17.69 2.58
CA LEU A 108 9.55 18.49 1.59
C LEU A 108 9.86 17.67 0.33
N LEU A 109 10.33 16.42 0.50
CA LEU A 109 10.58 15.50 -0.61
C LEU A 109 9.30 15.25 -1.43
N ALA A 110 8.16 15.05 -0.75
CA ALA A 110 6.87 14.88 -1.41
C ALA A 110 6.44 16.13 -2.20
N LEU A 111 6.62 17.33 -1.62
CA LEU A 111 6.35 18.61 -2.29
C LEU A 111 7.24 18.80 -3.51
N LEU A 112 8.54 18.56 -3.39
CA LEU A 112 9.49 18.67 -4.51
C LEU A 112 9.16 17.67 -5.61
N SER A 113 8.88 16.41 -5.27
CA SER A 113 8.47 15.41 -6.23
C SER A 113 7.18 15.80 -6.96
N GLY A 114 6.19 16.31 -6.22
CA GLY A 114 4.95 16.83 -6.78
C GLY A 114 5.19 18.02 -7.70
N ALA A 115 6.05 18.95 -7.32
CA ALA A 115 6.42 20.11 -8.14
C ALA A 115 7.10 19.70 -9.45
N VAL A 116 8.03 18.72 -9.39
CA VAL A 116 8.69 18.17 -10.58
C VAL A 116 7.68 17.51 -11.51
N LEU A 117 6.75 16.71 -10.97
CA LEU A 117 5.71 16.08 -11.78
C LEU A 117 4.77 17.11 -12.42
N LEU A 118 4.41 18.18 -11.71
CA LEU A 118 3.62 19.27 -12.26
C LEU A 118 4.39 20.01 -13.36
N LEU A 119 5.67 20.29 -13.16
CA LEU A 119 6.52 20.90 -14.18
C LEU A 119 6.59 20.03 -15.44
N MET A 120 6.80 18.72 -15.28
CA MET A 120 6.78 17.76 -16.39
C MET A 120 5.43 17.77 -17.13
N ALA A 121 4.32 17.87 -16.39
CA ALA A 121 2.99 17.95 -17.00
C ALA A 121 2.79 19.26 -17.79
N VAL A 122 3.21 20.40 -17.26
CA VAL A 122 3.16 21.72 -17.94
C VAL A 122 4.02 21.71 -19.20
N LEU A 123 5.22 21.16 -19.11
CA LEU A 123 6.14 21.01 -20.25
C LEU A 123 5.71 19.89 -21.24
N ARG A 124 4.61 19.19 -20.95
CA ARG A 124 4.08 18.07 -21.75
C ARG A 124 5.09 16.94 -21.96
N LEU A 125 5.96 16.70 -20.98
CA LEU A 125 7.00 15.68 -21.04
C LEU A 125 6.48 14.24 -20.92
N GLY A 126 5.17 14.02 -20.89
CA GLY A 126 4.56 12.69 -20.87
C GLY A 126 5.00 11.78 -22.02
N PHE A 127 5.45 12.35 -23.16
CA PHE A 127 5.99 11.59 -24.25
C PHE A 127 7.28 10.82 -23.88
N LEU A 128 8.01 11.26 -22.84
CA LEU A 128 9.20 10.56 -22.35
C LEU A 128 8.88 9.12 -21.90
N ALA A 129 7.66 8.87 -21.45
CA ALA A 129 7.22 7.52 -21.10
C ALA A 129 7.25 6.55 -22.31
N ASN A 130 7.12 7.07 -23.54
CA ASN A 130 7.18 6.26 -24.75
C ASN A 130 8.59 5.76 -25.07
N PHE A 131 9.64 6.36 -24.47
CA PHE A 131 11.02 5.88 -24.60
C PHE A 131 11.34 4.72 -23.66
N LEU A 132 10.47 4.47 -22.66
CA LEU A 132 10.59 3.29 -21.81
C LEU A 132 10.13 2.07 -22.61
N SER A 133 11.07 1.25 -23.02
CA SER A 133 10.75 0.02 -23.74
C SER A 133 10.02 -0.97 -22.82
N HIS A 134 9.12 -1.77 -23.39
CA HIS A 134 8.39 -2.78 -22.64
C HIS A 134 9.28 -3.74 -21.83
N PRO A 135 10.45 -4.20 -22.34
CA PRO A 135 11.39 -5.01 -21.56
C PRO A 135 11.92 -4.30 -20.31
N VAL A 136 12.22 -2.99 -20.40
CA VAL A 136 12.69 -2.21 -19.24
C VAL A 136 11.63 -2.12 -18.18
N ILE A 137 10.39 -1.83 -18.55
CA ILE A 137 9.25 -1.78 -17.61
C ILE A 137 9.03 -3.15 -16.97
N SER A 138 9.03 -4.22 -17.76
CA SER A 138 8.86 -5.59 -17.27
C SER A 138 9.98 -6.01 -16.33
N GLY A 139 11.24 -5.69 -16.68
CA GLY A 139 12.39 -5.93 -15.81
C GLY A 139 12.30 -5.19 -14.47
N PHE A 140 11.92 -3.90 -14.50
CA PHE A 140 11.72 -3.11 -13.30
C PHE A 140 10.62 -3.68 -12.40
N ILE A 141 9.47 -4.06 -12.97
CA ILE A 141 8.37 -4.66 -12.21
C ILE A 141 8.80 -5.97 -11.56
N SER A 142 9.51 -6.84 -12.31
CA SER A 142 9.97 -8.12 -11.80
C SER A 142 11.00 -7.96 -10.68
N ALA A 143 12.00 -7.10 -10.86
CA ALA A 143 13.01 -6.81 -9.87
C ALA A 143 12.40 -6.18 -8.59
N SER A 144 11.48 -5.23 -8.77
CA SER A 144 10.75 -4.62 -7.64
C SER A 144 9.91 -5.66 -6.90
N GLY A 145 9.25 -6.58 -7.62
CA GLY A 145 8.49 -7.68 -7.00
C GLY A 145 9.35 -8.58 -6.12
N ILE A 146 10.55 -8.93 -6.58
CA ILE A 146 11.52 -9.73 -5.82
C ILE A 146 11.99 -8.97 -4.58
N LEU A 147 12.37 -7.70 -4.72
CA LEU A 147 12.81 -6.85 -3.61
C LEU A 147 11.72 -6.71 -2.54
N ILE A 148 10.49 -6.47 -2.96
CA ILE A 148 9.33 -6.37 -2.07
C ILE A 148 9.12 -7.70 -1.34
N ALA A 149 9.14 -8.83 -2.05
CA ALA A 149 8.96 -10.16 -1.45
C ALA A 149 10.03 -10.45 -0.39
N LEU A 150 11.30 -10.23 -0.72
CA LEU A 150 12.42 -10.39 0.22
C LEU A 150 12.28 -9.46 1.43
N GLY A 151 11.93 -8.19 1.20
CA GLY A 151 11.71 -7.21 2.26
C GLY A 151 10.53 -7.55 3.18
N GLN A 152 9.50 -8.26 2.70
CA GLN A 152 8.36 -8.68 3.51
C GLN A 152 8.63 -9.95 4.33
N LEU A 153 9.59 -10.79 3.92
CA LEU A 153 9.92 -12.01 4.67
C LEU A 153 10.35 -11.72 6.10
N LYS A 154 11.03 -10.60 6.35
CA LYS A 154 11.41 -10.18 7.72
C LYS A 154 10.22 -10.04 8.66
N HIS A 155 9.10 -9.54 8.15
CA HIS A 155 7.86 -9.36 8.94
C HIS A 155 7.19 -10.69 9.22
N ILE A 156 7.21 -11.62 8.27
CA ILE A 156 6.63 -12.97 8.42
C ILE A 156 7.46 -13.80 9.39
N LEU A 157 8.81 -13.66 9.34
CA LEU A 157 9.73 -14.37 10.20
C LEU A 157 9.91 -13.70 11.57
N GLY A 158 9.43 -12.46 11.75
CA GLY A 158 9.58 -11.69 12.98
C GLY A 158 11.05 -11.29 13.28
N ILE A 159 11.88 -11.19 12.25
CA ILE A 159 13.32 -10.83 12.36
C ILE A 159 13.56 -9.40 11.88
N SER A 160 14.68 -8.83 12.30
CA SER A 160 15.13 -7.52 11.82
C SER A 160 16.33 -7.71 10.91
N ILE A 161 16.18 -7.37 9.64
CA ILE A 161 17.25 -7.39 8.64
C ILE A 161 17.34 -6.04 7.95
N ILE A 162 18.56 -5.65 7.60
CA ILE A 162 18.87 -4.43 6.86
C ILE A 162 19.64 -4.82 5.61
N GLY A 163 19.32 -4.22 4.48
CA GLY A 163 20.03 -4.41 3.22
C GLY A 163 19.50 -3.45 2.18
N GLU A 164 20.39 -2.90 1.38
CA GLU A 164 20.09 -1.92 0.33
C GLU A 164 19.74 -2.56 -1.00
N ASN A 165 20.12 -3.82 -1.19
CA ASN A 165 19.90 -4.56 -2.43
C ASN A 165 19.46 -6.01 -2.14
N ALA A 166 18.99 -6.70 -3.21
CA ALA A 166 18.45 -8.05 -3.09
C ALA A 166 19.48 -9.07 -2.53
N VAL A 167 20.76 -8.91 -2.88
CA VAL A 167 21.82 -9.83 -2.44
C VAL A 167 22.08 -9.67 -0.94
N GLN A 168 22.19 -8.42 -0.48
CA GLN A 168 22.38 -8.11 0.94
C GLN A 168 21.15 -8.54 1.76
N LEU A 169 19.94 -8.29 1.28
CA LEU A 169 18.70 -8.72 1.93
C LEU A 169 18.64 -10.24 2.03
N LEU A 170 19.01 -10.96 0.97
CA LEU A 170 19.03 -12.42 0.98
C LEU A 170 20.08 -12.96 1.94
N ALA A 171 21.30 -12.42 1.91
CA ALA A 171 22.36 -12.81 2.83
C ALA A 171 21.96 -12.54 4.30
N ALA A 172 21.45 -11.34 4.60
CA ALA A 172 20.95 -10.98 5.92
C ALA A 172 19.79 -11.87 6.37
N LEU A 173 18.89 -12.25 5.46
CA LEU A 173 17.79 -13.16 5.72
C LEU A 173 18.32 -14.55 6.13
N LEU A 174 19.25 -15.11 5.37
CA LEU A 174 19.82 -16.43 5.63
C LEU A 174 20.56 -16.48 6.98
N THR A 175 21.30 -15.43 7.31
CA THR A 175 22.02 -15.34 8.60
C THR A 175 21.09 -15.14 9.80
N ALA A 176 19.95 -14.45 9.60
CA ALA A 176 18.98 -14.17 10.66
C ALA A 176 17.92 -15.28 10.84
N LEU A 177 17.83 -16.25 9.92
CA LEU A 177 16.86 -17.35 9.94
C LEU A 177 16.82 -18.13 11.26
N PRO A 178 17.96 -18.45 11.92
CA PRO A 178 17.94 -19.17 13.20
C PRO A 178 17.28 -18.37 14.33
N GLY A 179 17.18 -17.04 14.20
CA GLY A 179 16.49 -16.14 15.12
C GLY A 179 15.01 -15.91 14.78
N ALA A 180 14.42 -16.70 13.91
CA ALA A 180 13.01 -16.53 13.52
C ALA A 180 12.07 -16.69 14.73
N HIS A 181 11.16 -15.73 14.88
CA HIS A 181 10.18 -15.74 15.97
C HIS A 181 9.01 -16.66 15.64
N LEU A 182 8.98 -17.84 16.25
CA LEU A 182 8.03 -18.89 15.95
C LEU A 182 6.54 -18.43 16.00
N PRO A 183 6.08 -17.66 17.02
CA PRO A 183 4.69 -17.18 17.03
C PRO A 183 4.37 -16.28 15.83
N THR A 184 5.28 -15.38 15.46
CA THR A 184 5.11 -14.49 14.30
C THR A 184 5.08 -15.30 13.00
N LEU A 185 5.99 -16.28 12.87
CA LEU A 185 6.04 -17.18 11.71
C LEU A 185 4.76 -18.02 11.59
N ALA A 186 4.22 -18.51 12.71
CA ALA A 186 2.98 -19.28 12.72
C ALA A 186 1.80 -18.45 12.20
N ILE A 187 1.64 -17.19 12.66
CA ILE A 187 0.59 -16.29 12.18
C ILE A 187 0.83 -15.88 10.74
N GLY A 188 2.04 -15.45 10.40
CA GLY A 188 2.38 -15.03 9.04
C GLY A 188 2.26 -16.17 8.04
N GLY A 189 2.78 -17.35 8.37
CA GLY A 189 2.70 -18.55 7.54
C GLY A 189 1.28 -19.07 7.37
N SER A 190 0.50 -19.15 8.46
CA SER A 190 -0.91 -19.54 8.37
C SER A 190 -1.76 -18.55 7.57
N SER A 191 -1.51 -17.25 7.71
CA SER A 191 -2.17 -16.21 6.92
C SER A 191 -1.83 -16.32 5.43
N LEU A 192 -0.56 -16.56 5.08
CA LEU A 192 -0.15 -16.81 3.70
C LEU A 192 -0.79 -18.08 3.12
N LEU A 193 -0.79 -19.18 3.87
CA LEU A 193 -1.43 -20.42 3.45
C LEU A 193 -2.93 -20.21 3.24
N PHE A 194 -3.59 -19.53 4.18
CA PHE A 194 -5.00 -19.19 4.06
C PHE A 194 -5.29 -18.39 2.79
N LEU A 195 -4.52 -17.31 2.55
CA LEU A 195 -4.67 -16.48 1.35
C LEU A 195 -4.42 -17.26 0.06
N TYR A 196 -3.42 -18.14 0.07
CA TYR A 196 -3.15 -19.02 -1.07
C TYR A 196 -4.32 -19.96 -1.34
N LEU A 197 -4.87 -20.60 -0.31
CA LEU A 197 -6.02 -21.50 -0.44
C LEU A 197 -7.28 -20.76 -0.89
N VAL A 198 -7.56 -19.60 -0.30
CA VAL A 198 -8.67 -18.73 -0.71
C VAL A 198 -8.55 -18.36 -2.18
N ARG A 199 -7.36 -17.92 -2.61
CA ARG A 199 -7.16 -17.48 -3.99
C ARG A 199 -7.20 -18.63 -5.00
N SER A 200 -6.66 -19.80 -4.65
CA SER A 200 -6.50 -20.92 -5.58
C SER A 200 -7.69 -21.88 -5.60
N ARG A 201 -8.39 -22.05 -4.48
CA ARG A 201 -9.38 -23.12 -4.32
C ARG A 201 -10.78 -22.64 -3.94
N LEU A 202 -10.91 -21.51 -3.22
CA LEU A 202 -12.20 -21.12 -2.65
C LEU A 202 -13.28 -20.92 -3.72
N SER A 203 -12.97 -20.24 -4.83
CA SER A 203 -13.95 -20.01 -5.90
C SER A 203 -14.48 -21.33 -6.48
N THR A 204 -13.59 -22.28 -6.75
CA THR A 204 -13.96 -23.60 -7.27
C THR A 204 -14.78 -24.37 -6.25
N TRP A 205 -14.39 -24.35 -5.00
CA TRP A 205 -15.09 -25.03 -3.90
C TRP A 205 -16.51 -24.51 -3.72
N LEU A 206 -16.68 -23.18 -3.70
CA LEU A 206 -17.99 -22.54 -3.56
C LEU A 206 -18.90 -22.83 -4.76
N GLN A 207 -18.33 -22.90 -5.96
CA GLN A 207 -19.11 -23.31 -7.16
C GLN A 207 -19.55 -24.76 -7.09
N HIS A 208 -18.73 -25.68 -6.57
CA HIS A 208 -19.14 -27.08 -6.33
C HIS A 208 -20.25 -27.20 -5.27
N LEU A 209 -20.34 -26.25 -4.34
CA LEU A 209 -21.45 -26.16 -3.37
C LEU A 209 -22.70 -25.49 -3.94
N GLY A 210 -22.76 -25.23 -5.26
CA GLY A 210 -23.93 -24.68 -5.93
C GLY A 210 -23.99 -23.13 -5.96
N MET A 211 -22.94 -22.43 -5.50
CA MET A 211 -22.92 -20.97 -5.57
C MET A 211 -22.61 -20.48 -6.99
N SER A 212 -23.24 -19.35 -7.37
CA SER A 212 -22.93 -18.74 -8.68
C SER A 212 -21.48 -18.26 -8.74
N ALA A 213 -20.87 -18.34 -9.94
CA ALA A 213 -19.49 -17.91 -10.16
C ALA A 213 -19.24 -16.45 -9.74
N HIS A 214 -20.25 -15.59 -9.87
CA HIS A 214 -20.18 -14.19 -9.47
C HIS A 214 -20.03 -14.02 -7.94
N ILE A 215 -20.86 -14.74 -7.17
CA ILE A 215 -20.81 -14.71 -5.69
C ILE A 215 -19.51 -15.34 -5.21
N ALA A 216 -19.11 -16.49 -5.74
CA ALA A 216 -17.87 -17.16 -5.40
C ALA A 216 -16.65 -16.26 -5.67
N GLY A 217 -16.61 -15.56 -6.82
CA GLY A 217 -15.56 -14.61 -7.14
C GLY A 217 -15.53 -13.38 -6.20
N THR A 218 -16.68 -12.89 -5.77
CA THR A 218 -16.77 -11.78 -4.82
C THR A 218 -16.26 -12.19 -3.43
N LEU A 219 -16.65 -13.36 -2.94
CA LEU A 219 -16.19 -13.90 -1.66
C LEU A 219 -14.68 -14.13 -1.65
N THR A 220 -14.11 -14.59 -2.76
CA THR A 220 -12.65 -14.76 -2.89
C THR A 220 -11.91 -13.43 -2.75
N LYS A 221 -12.48 -12.32 -3.24
CA LYS A 221 -11.89 -10.97 -3.11
C LYS A 221 -11.88 -10.44 -1.67
N ILE A 222 -12.76 -10.94 -0.81
CA ILE A 222 -12.83 -10.58 0.62
C ILE A 222 -11.77 -11.37 1.44
N GLY A 223 -11.15 -12.37 0.86
CA GLY A 223 -10.15 -13.22 1.51
C GLY A 223 -9.09 -12.47 2.35
N PRO A 224 -8.45 -11.41 1.82
CA PRO A 224 -7.46 -10.65 2.59
C PRO A 224 -8.04 -10.00 3.86
N VAL A 225 -9.29 -9.54 3.81
CA VAL A 225 -9.99 -8.99 4.99
C VAL A 225 -10.24 -10.08 6.02
N ALA A 226 -10.68 -11.25 5.56
CA ALA A 226 -10.89 -12.40 6.44
C ALA A 226 -9.56 -12.85 7.09
N ALA A 227 -8.47 -12.89 6.32
CA ALA A 227 -7.14 -13.21 6.86
C ALA A 227 -6.72 -12.23 7.97
N LEU A 228 -6.93 -10.93 7.74
CA LEU A 228 -6.63 -9.90 8.73
C LEU A 228 -7.44 -10.09 10.01
N LEU A 229 -8.76 -10.27 9.90
CA LEU A 229 -9.64 -10.47 11.05
C LEU A 229 -9.28 -11.74 11.83
N LEU A 230 -8.97 -12.84 11.13
CA LEU A 230 -8.52 -14.09 11.74
C LEU A 230 -7.17 -13.90 12.46
N ALA A 231 -6.23 -13.18 11.87
CA ALA A 231 -4.95 -12.88 12.50
C ALA A 231 -5.12 -12.02 13.76
N ILE A 232 -5.96 -10.98 13.71
CA ILE A 232 -6.29 -10.14 14.88
C ILE A 232 -6.93 -11.00 15.98
N ALA A 233 -7.92 -11.82 15.62
CA ALA A 233 -8.60 -12.70 16.57
C ALA A 233 -7.62 -13.70 17.21
N ALA A 234 -6.71 -14.28 16.42
CA ALA A 234 -5.70 -15.21 16.93
C ALA A 234 -4.72 -14.51 17.88
N VAL A 235 -4.20 -13.33 17.52
CA VAL A 235 -3.28 -12.56 18.38
C VAL A 235 -3.96 -12.20 19.70
N SER A 236 -5.21 -11.76 19.64
CA SER A 236 -5.96 -11.37 20.83
C SER A 236 -6.34 -12.59 21.71
N ALA A 237 -6.85 -13.68 21.10
CA ALA A 237 -7.31 -14.84 21.84
C ALA A 237 -6.17 -15.61 22.53
N PHE A 238 -5.00 -15.66 21.92
CA PHE A 238 -3.85 -16.39 22.44
C PHE A 238 -2.83 -15.49 23.17
N GLY A 239 -3.12 -14.19 23.35
CA GLY A 239 -2.20 -13.25 24.03
C GLY A 239 -0.83 -13.14 23.35
N LEU A 240 -0.77 -13.27 22.02
CA LEU A 240 0.51 -13.38 21.31
C LEU A 240 1.29 -12.05 21.25
N ALA A 241 0.64 -10.94 21.58
CA ALA A 241 1.31 -9.66 21.77
C ALA A 241 2.31 -9.75 22.93
N ASP A 242 1.93 -10.38 24.04
CA ASP A 242 2.78 -10.62 25.21
C ASP A 242 3.87 -11.64 24.90
N ALA A 243 3.65 -12.52 23.91
CA ALA A 243 4.65 -13.47 23.42
C ALA A 243 5.62 -12.82 22.40
N GLY A 244 5.57 -11.49 22.19
CA GLY A 244 6.50 -10.75 21.34
C GLY A 244 6.08 -10.58 19.89
N VAL A 245 4.86 -10.95 19.52
CA VAL A 245 4.31 -10.61 18.19
C VAL A 245 4.08 -9.11 18.09
N ARG A 246 4.71 -8.47 17.11
CA ARG A 246 4.59 -7.02 16.93
C ARG A 246 3.18 -6.65 16.48
N VAL A 247 2.56 -5.75 17.21
CA VAL A 247 1.26 -5.13 16.89
C VAL A 247 1.46 -3.65 16.56
N VAL A 248 0.53 -3.09 15.79
CA VAL A 248 0.61 -1.68 15.33
C VAL A 248 0.53 -0.68 16.51
N GLY A 249 -0.04 -1.09 17.65
CA GLY A 249 -0.24 -0.22 18.81
C GLY A 249 -1.42 0.76 18.61
N GLU A 250 -1.41 1.85 19.38
CA GLU A 250 -2.46 2.88 19.28
C GLU A 250 -2.25 3.75 18.04
N VAL A 251 -3.29 3.84 17.23
CA VAL A 251 -3.34 4.74 16.07
C VAL A 251 -4.06 6.02 16.49
N PRO A 252 -3.43 7.20 16.38
CA PRO A 252 -4.07 8.47 16.72
C PRO A 252 -5.39 8.66 15.96
N ARG A 253 -6.40 9.18 16.69
CA ARG A 253 -7.73 9.44 16.13
C ARG A 253 -7.77 10.86 15.55
N GLY A 254 -8.46 11.04 14.41
CA GLY A 254 -8.74 12.34 13.84
C GLY A 254 -8.17 12.53 12.41
N LEU A 255 -8.55 13.65 11.82
CA LEU A 255 -8.00 14.09 10.54
C LEU A 255 -6.64 14.77 10.75
N PRO A 256 -5.78 14.78 9.72
CA PRO A 256 -4.51 15.48 9.82
C PRO A 256 -4.73 16.96 10.08
N SER A 257 -3.96 17.53 11.00
CA SER A 257 -3.88 18.98 11.14
C SER A 257 -3.20 19.55 9.89
N LEU A 258 -3.79 20.62 9.33
CA LEU A 258 -3.15 21.36 8.27
C LEU A 258 -1.96 22.12 8.87
N SER A 259 -0.77 21.57 8.73
CA SER A 259 0.49 22.21 9.10
C SER A 259 1.36 22.38 7.86
N LEU A 260 1.94 23.55 7.71
CA LEU A 260 3.00 23.76 6.75
C LEU A 260 4.29 23.17 7.33
N PRO A 261 5.15 22.52 6.53
CA PRO A 261 6.46 22.11 7.01
C PRO A 261 7.20 23.36 7.48
N MET A 262 7.49 23.46 8.78
CA MET A 262 8.38 24.49 9.28
C MET A 262 9.77 24.15 8.75
N LEU A 263 10.23 24.95 7.80
CA LEU A 263 11.63 25.03 7.41
C LEU A 263 12.29 25.94 8.45
N ASP A 264 12.60 25.40 9.62
CA ASP A 264 13.55 26.06 10.50
C ASP A 264 14.94 25.93 9.86
N PRO A 265 15.65 27.06 9.67
CA PRO A 265 16.94 27.08 8.99
C PRO A 265 18.03 26.36 9.77
#